data_d9aac55819a34f1903a2cfa3ddb18e46
#
_entry.id   d9aac55819a34f1903a2cfa3ddb18e46
#
_cell.length_a   1.000
_cell.length_b   1.000
_cell.length_c   1.000
_cell.angle_alpha   90.00
_cell.angle_beta   90.00
_cell.angle_gamma   90.00
#
_symmetry.space_group_name_H-M   'P 1'
#
loop_
_entity.id
_entity.type
_entity.pdbx_description
1 polymer ?
#
loop_
_entity_poly.entity_id
_entity_poly.type
_entity_poly.pdbx_seq_one_letter_code
_entity_poly.pdbx_strand_id
1 'polypeptide(L)'
;MGAALGVTTGCGDESSALPDAGTWRVVNYWAIWCSPCREEIPELNLLNLHPDITVFAVNYDGQQGETLKAQAAELGINFALIEQDPGPDLGIERPRVLPTTLLVNPEGAVTDTLVGPQTQEALLALWEQRRS
;
A
#
# COMPACT_ATOMS: atom_id res chain seq x y z
N MET A 1 -3.84 28.76 -25.44
CA MET A 1 -3.73 28.33 -25.00
C MET A 1 -3.71 27.60 -24.36
N GLY A 2 -3.53 27.37 -24.12
CA GLY A 2 -3.56 26.61 -23.47
C GLY A 2 -3.43 26.18 -22.84
N ALA A 3 -3.28 26.19 -22.72
CA ALA A 3 -3.22 25.66 -22.06
C ALA A 3 -3.36 25.23 -21.48
N ALA A 4 -3.33 25.31 -21.53
CA ALA A 4 -3.47 24.77 -20.93
C ALA A 4 -3.55 24.13 -20.51
N LEU A 5 -3.59 24.16 -20.66
CA LEU A 5 -3.69 23.41 -20.21
C LEU A 5 -3.42 22.76 -19.56
N GLY A 6 -3.13 22.69 -19.33
CA GLY A 6 -2.87 22.01 -18.68
C GLY A 6 -2.83 21.61 -18.00
N VAL A 7 -2.91 21.78 -17.81
CA VAL A 7 -2.87 21.27 -17.14
C VAL A 7 -3.15 20.50 -16.72
N THR A 8 -3.33 20.34 -16.89
CA THR A 8 -3.50 19.62 -16.49
C THR A 8 -3.29 18.76 -16.23
N THR A 9 -3.31 18.71 -16.39
CA THR A 9 -3.00 18.00 -16.16
C THR A 9 -2.57 17.35 -15.45
N GLY A 10 -2.23 17.09 -15.78
CA GLY A 10 -1.41 16.22 -14.96
C GLY A 10 -1.74 16.25 -13.55
N CYS A 11 -2.62 16.97 -13.26
CA CYS A 11 -3.06 17.11 -11.86
C CYS A 11 -3.58 15.80 -11.32
N GLY A 12 -4.14 14.94 -12.16
CA GLY A 12 -4.66 13.68 -11.68
C GLY A 12 -3.62 12.86 -10.97
N ASP A 13 -2.42 12.86 -11.52
CA ASP A 13 -1.35 12.06 -10.92
C ASP A 13 -0.90 12.64 -9.60
N GLU A 14 -0.78 13.95 -9.54
CA GLU A 14 -0.29 14.57 -8.33
C GLU A 14 -1.28 14.44 -7.19
N SER A 15 -2.54 14.28 -7.49
CA SER A 15 -3.54 14.17 -6.44
C SER A 15 -3.57 12.79 -5.80
N SER A 16 -2.91 11.81 -6.41
CA SER A 16 -2.91 10.45 -5.88
C SER A 16 -1.93 10.33 -4.73
N ALA A 17 -2.37 9.73 -3.63
CA ALA A 17 -1.52 9.46 -2.49
C ALA A 17 -0.67 8.22 -2.68
N LEU A 18 -0.97 7.39 -3.68
CA LEU A 18 -0.27 6.14 -3.90
C LEU A 18 0.72 6.28 -5.04
N PRO A 19 2.04 6.15 -4.75
CA PRO A 19 3.06 6.27 -5.78
C PRO A 19 3.09 5.09 -6.74
N ASP A 20 3.96 5.19 -7.74
CA ASP A 20 4.28 4.12 -8.68
C ASP A 20 3.10 3.69 -9.53
N ALA A 21 2.33 4.67 -10.02
CA ALA A 21 1.27 4.40 -10.99
C ALA A 21 1.86 3.63 -12.17
N GLY A 22 1.10 2.68 -12.69
CA GLY A 22 1.57 1.85 -13.79
C GLY A 22 2.20 0.55 -13.35
N THR A 23 2.34 0.33 -12.05
CA THR A 23 2.85 -0.94 -11.52
C THR A 23 1.81 -1.55 -10.58
N TRP A 24 1.96 -2.85 -10.33
CA TRP A 24 1.16 -3.52 -9.30
C TRP A 24 1.65 -3.08 -7.93
N ARG A 25 0.72 -2.77 -7.04
CA ARG A 25 1.04 -2.29 -5.69
C ARG A 25 0.25 -3.05 -4.66
N VAL A 26 0.90 -3.30 -3.53
CA VAL A 26 0.28 -3.92 -2.37
C VAL A 26 0.32 -2.89 -1.25
N VAL A 27 -0.84 -2.58 -0.68
CA VAL A 27 -0.96 -1.54 0.36
C VAL A 27 -1.35 -2.25 1.65
N ASN A 28 -0.51 -2.10 2.67
CA ASN A 28 -0.71 -2.79 3.95
C ASN A 28 -0.99 -1.77 5.04
N TYR A 29 -2.14 -1.91 5.68
CA TYR A 29 -2.51 -1.10 6.84
C TYR A 29 -2.04 -1.82 8.11
N TRP A 30 -1.27 -1.10 8.94
CA TRP A 30 -0.64 -1.67 10.13
C TRP A 30 -0.67 -0.67 11.28
N ALA A 31 -0.46 -1.17 12.50
CA ALA A 31 -0.30 -0.31 13.68
C ALA A 31 0.69 -0.97 14.62
N ILE A 32 1.35 -0.15 15.44
CA ILE A 32 2.37 -0.63 16.37
C ILE A 32 1.78 -1.62 17.40
N TRP A 33 0.50 -1.43 17.75
CA TRP A 33 -0.18 -2.28 18.73
C TRP A 33 -0.78 -3.54 18.13
N CYS A 34 -0.67 -3.73 16.83
CA CYS A 34 -1.34 -4.82 16.12
C CYS A 34 -0.41 -6.04 16.03
N SER A 35 -0.66 -7.04 16.88
CA SER A 35 0.18 -8.23 16.92
C SER A 35 0.17 -9.03 15.61
N PRO A 36 -1.01 -9.29 14.98
CA PRO A 36 -1.00 -10.00 13.70
C PRO A 36 -0.29 -9.23 12.59
N CYS A 37 -0.27 -7.89 12.66
CA CYS A 37 0.48 -7.10 11.70
C CYS A 37 1.97 -7.42 11.77
N ARG A 38 2.48 -7.59 13.00
CA ARG A 38 3.89 -7.91 13.18
C ARG A 38 4.27 -9.23 12.52
N GLU A 39 3.37 -10.20 12.59
CA GLU A 39 3.63 -11.52 12.01
C GLU A 39 3.72 -11.44 10.49
N GLU A 40 3.01 -10.51 9.89
CA GLU A 40 2.94 -10.39 8.45
C GLU A 40 4.14 -9.66 7.84
N ILE A 41 4.79 -8.80 8.60
CA ILE A 41 5.83 -7.92 8.07
C ILE A 41 6.94 -8.68 7.32
N PRO A 42 7.49 -9.79 7.85
CA PRO A 42 8.52 -10.50 7.10
C PRO A 42 8.04 -10.99 5.73
N GLU A 43 6.77 -11.39 5.64
CA GLU A 43 6.20 -11.84 4.37
C GLU A 43 6.12 -10.69 3.38
N LEU A 44 5.74 -9.51 3.84
CA LEU A 44 5.65 -8.34 2.97
C LEU A 44 7.04 -7.84 2.55
N ASN A 45 8.02 -7.94 3.46
CA ASN A 45 9.40 -7.60 3.10
C ASN A 45 9.89 -8.47 1.94
N LEU A 46 9.57 -9.77 1.99
CA LEU A 46 9.95 -10.68 0.91
C LEU A 46 9.21 -10.33 -0.38
N LEU A 47 7.92 -10.06 -0.27
CA LEU A 47 7.13 -9.72 -1.46
C LEU A 47 7.67 -8.46 -2.14
N ASN A 48 8.15 -7.50 -1.34
CA ASN A 48 8.65 -6.25 -1.88
C ASN A 48 9.94 -6.41 -2.69
N LEU A 49 10.59 -7.57 -2.62
CA LEU A 49 11.75 -7.86 -3.43
C LEU A 49 11.38 -8.26 -4.85
N HIS A 50 10.10 -8.54 -5.10
CA HIS A 50 9.64 -8.93 -6.42
C HIS A 50 9.72 -7.75 -7.38
N PRO A 51 10.30 -7.94 -8.57
CA PRO A 51 10.54 -6.80 -9.48
C PRO A 51 9.28 -6.13 -10.01
N ASP A 52 8.14 -6.82 -9.99
CA ASP A 52 6.92 -6.31 -10.60
C ASP A 52 5.89 -5.85 -9.56
N ILE A 53 6.23 -5.85 -8.29
CA ILE A 53 5.31 -5.49 -7.20
C ILE A 53 6.00 -4.54 -6.25
N THR A 54 5.33 -3.45 -5.90
CA THR A 54 5.80 -2.53 -4.88
C THR A 54 4.86 -2.58 -3.69
N VAL A 55 5.42 -2.74 -2.48
CA VAL A 55 4.63 -2.80 -1.26
C VAL A 55 4.73 -1.46 -0.55
N PHE A 56 3.59 -0.98 -0.05
CA PHE A 56 3.50 0.27 0.70
C PHE A 56 2.88 0.03 2.06
N ALA A 57 3.39 0.73 3.06
CA ALA A 57 2.92 0.63 4.44
C ALA A 57 2.14 1.89 4.81
N VAL A 58 0.93 1.71 5.31
CA VAL A 58 0.08 2.80 5.78
C VAL A 58 -0.15 2.61 7.26
N ASN A 59 0.27 3.58 8.08
CA ASN A 59 0.06 3.51 9.52
C ASN A 59 -1.39 3.87 9.85
N TYR A 60 -2.07 2.93 10.49
CA TYR A 60 -3.49 3.09 10.79
C TYR A 60 -3.74 4.25 11.76
N ASP A 61 -2.79 4.49 12.67
CA ASP A 61 -2.92 5.54 13.67
C ASP A 61 -2.57 6.93 13.13
N GLY A 62 -2.14 7.03 11.88
CA GLY A 62 -1.83 8.31 11.27
C GLY A 62 -0.56 8.94 11.77
N GLN A 63 0.37 8.16 12.31
CA GLN A 63 1.66 8.69 12.74
C GLN A 63 2.45 9.21 11.55
N GLN A 64 3.26 10.22 11.80
CA GLN A 64 4.05 10.85 10.74
C GLN A 64 5.46 11.14 11.23
N GLY A 65 6.34 11.48 10.30
CA GLY A 65 7.69 11.93 10.61
C GLY A 65 8.49 10.88 11.37
N GLU A 66 9.21 11.36 12.39
CA GLU A 66 10.11 10.50 13.14
C GLU A 66 9.39 9.41 13.93
N THR A 67 8.21 9.72 14.44
CA THR A 67 7.43 8.71 15.15
C THR A 67 7.06 7.56 14.23
N LEU A 68 6.61 7.87 13.02
CA LEU A 68 6.29 6.85 12.04
C LEU A 68 7.51 6.00 11.72
N LYS A 69 8.63 6.63 11.47
CA LYS A 69 9.87 5.92 11.14
C LYS A 69 10.31 5.01 12.28
N ALA A 70 10.21 5.50 13.51
CA ALA A 70 10.61 4.71 14.67
C ALA A 70 9.73 3.48 14.84
N GLN A 71 8.42 3.63 14.67
CA GLN A 71 7.51 2.50 14.80
C GLN A 71 7.73 1.48 13.69
N ALA A 72 7.94 1.96 12.46
CA ALA A 72 8.21 1.07 11.34
C ALA A 72 9.50 0.29 11.57
N ALA A 73 10.53 0.96 12.07
CA ALA A 73 11.81 0.31 12.37
C ALA A 73 11.64 -0.75 13.44
N GLU A 74 10.83 -0.46 14.46
CA GLU A 74 10.59 -1.42 15.54
C GLU A 74 9.95 -2.69 15.00
N LEU A 75 9.07 -2.57 14.01
CA LEU A 75 8.42 -3.73 13.42
C LEU A 75 9.24 -4.39 12.32
N GLY A 76 10.37 -3.80 11.93
CA GLY A 76 11.21 -4.35 10.88
C GLY A 76 10.66 -4.16 9.48
N ILE A 77 9.89 -3.09 9.26
CA ILE A 77 9.32 -2.80 7.96
C ILE A 77 10.41 -2.31 7.02
N ASN A 78 10.62 -3.02 5.90
CA ASN A 78 11.63 -2.69 4.88
C ASN A 78 11.01 -2.26 3.56
N PHE A 79 9.73 -1.94 3.55
CA PHE A 79 9.06 -1.43 2.35
C PHE A 79 8.64 0.01 2.60
N ALA A 80 8.20 0.68 1.54
CA ALA A 80 8.00 2.12 1.56
C ALA A 80 6.87 2.53 2.49
N LEU A 81 7.11 3.57 3.29
CA LEU A 81 6.09 4.16 4.15
C LEU A 81 5.41 5.30 3.40
N ILE A 82 4.09 5.36 3.46
CA ILE A 82 3.37 6.52 2.96
C ILE A 82 2.62 7.16 4.12
N GLU A 83 2.75 8.49 4.23
CA GLU A 83 2.20 9.20 5.37
C GLU A 83 0.75 9.58 5.18
N GLN A 84 0.29 9.61 3.94
CA GLN A 84 -1.08 9.93 3.63
C GLN A 84 -1.83 8.66 3.24
N ASP A 85 -2.98 8.43 3.90
CA ASP A 85 -3.79 7.25 3.60
C ASP A 85 -4.30 7.33 2.17
N PRO A 86 -3.98 6.36 1.30
CA PRO A 86 -4.46 6.37 -0.08
C PRO A 86 -5.90 5.90 -0.22
N GLY A 87 -6.53 5.44 0.86
CA GLY A 87 -7.87 4.88 0.80
C GLY A 87 -8.89 5.76 0.11
N PRO A 88 -9.00 7.06 0.49
CA PRO A 88 -9.96 7.93 -0.18
C PRO A 88 -9.72 8.04 -1.69
N ASP A 89 -8.47 8.10 -2.13
CA ASP A 89 -8.16 8.15 -3.56
C ASP A 89 -8.49 6.85 -4.26
N LEU A 90 -8.40 5.74 -3.54
CA LEU A 90 -8.68 4.42 -4.09
C LEU A 90 -10.16 4.04 -3.98
N GLY A 91 -10.97 4.87 -3.33
CA GLY A 91 -12.39 4.63 -3.20
C GLY A 91 -12.74 3.55 -2.19
N ILE A 92 -11.89 3.31 -1.22
CA ILE A 92 -12.18 2.31 -0.19
C ILE A 92 -12.46 3.00 1.14
N GLU A 93 -13.27 2.33 1.96
CA GLU A 93 -13.49 2.77 3.33
C GLU A 93 -12.28 2.40 4.20
N ARG A 94 -12.12 3.18 5.26
CA ARG A 94 -11.06 2.90 6.22
C ARG A 94 -11.26 1.49 6.79
N PRO A 95 -10.21 0.67 6.81
CA PRO A 95 -10.33 -0.68 7.36
C PRO A 95 -10.77 -0.67 8.82
N ARG A 96 -11.50 -1.68 9.22
CA ARG A 96 -11.94 -1.84 10.60
C ARG A 96 -11.18 -2.95 11.33
N VAL A 97 -10.44 -3.75 10.59
CA VAL A 97 -9.67 -4.86 11.14
C VAL A 97 -8.26 -4.76 10.60
N LEU A 98 -7.27 -5.00 11.46
CA LEU A 98 -5.86 -4.99 11.05
C LEU A 98 -5.27 -6.37 11.24
N PRO A 99 -4.37 -6.78 10.36
CA PRO A 99 -3.97 -6.05 9.18
C PRO A 99 -5.01 -6.16 8.08
N THR A 100 -5.04 -5.16 7.20
CA THR A 100 -5.80 -5.22 5.96
C THR A 100 -4.83 -4.90 4.84
N THR A 101 -4.89 -5.67 3.77
CA THR A 101 -3.99 -5.54 2.64
C THR A 101 -4.79 -5.37 1.36
N LEU A 102 -4.41 -4.39 0.57
CA LEU A 102 -5.06 -4.13 -0.72
C LEU A 102 -4.13 -4.55 -1.84
N LEU A 103 -4.69 -5.18 -2.86
CA LEU A 103 -3.98 -5.39 -4.12
C LEU A 103 -4.50 -4.36 -5.12
N VAL A 104 -3.60 -3.55 -5.68
CA VAL A 104 -3.94 -2.44 -6.57
C VAL A 104 -3.28 -2.68 -7.91
N ASN A 105 -4.07 -2.67 -8.98
CA ASN A 105 -3.54 -2.95 -10.31
C ASN A 105 -2.83 -1.72 -10.89
N PRO A 106 -2.13 -1.89 -12.03
CA PRO A 106 -1.39 -0.76 -12.62
C PRO A 106 -2.25 0.45 -12.95
N GLU A 107 -3.52 0.25 -13.21
CA GLU A 107 -4.45 1.36 -13.52
C GLU A 107 -4.97 2.06 -12.28
N GLY A 108 -4.62 1.56 -11.09
CA GLY A 108 -5.02 2.22 -9.85
C GLY A 108 -6.30 1.70 -9.24
N ALA A 109 -6.83 0.59 -9.74
CA ALA A 109 -8.03 0.00 -9.17
C ALA A 109 -7.67 -1.04 -8.12
N VAL A 110 -8.42 -1.05 -7.01
CA VAL A 110 -8.26 -2.07 -5.99
C VAL A 110 -8.95 -3.33 -6.49
N THR A 111 -8.18 -4.38 -6.72
CA THR A 111 -8.75 -5.63 -7.19
C THR A 111 -9.17 -6.53 -6.03
N ASP A 112 -8.49 -6.41 -4.88
CA ASP A 112 -8.76 -7.28 -3.74
C ASP A 112 -8.50 -6.51 -2.45
N THR A 113 -9.34 -6.79 -1.45
CA THR A 113 -9.15 -6.30 -0.09
C THR A 113 -9.11 -7.53 0.82
N LEU A 114 -7.96 -7.74 1.46
CA LEU A 114 -7.71 -8.96 2.22
C LEU A 114 -7.59 -8.61 3.70
N VAL A 115 -8.41 -9.24 4.52
CA VAL A 115 -8.43 -9.01 5.96
C VAL A 115 -7.66 -10.12 6.64
N GLY A 116 -6.79 -9.73 7.59
CA GLY A 116 -5.96 -10.69 8.32
C GLY A 116 -4.59 -10.85 7.71
N PRO A 117 -3.69 -11.56 8.41
CA PRO A 117 -2.32 -11.72 7.94
C PRO A 117 -2.25 -12.50 6.63
N GLN A 118 -1.39 -12.06 5.74
CA GLN A 118 -1.17 -12.70 4.44
C GLN A 118 0.25 -13.26 4.40
N THR A 119 0.47 -14.21 3.50
CA THR A 119 1.81 -14.73 3.25
C THR A 119 2.27 -14.27 1.88
N GLN A 120 3.59 -14.26 1.70
CA GLN A 120 4.17 -13.95 0.39
C GLN A 120 3.60 -14.89 -0.67
N GLU A 121 3.54 -16.18 -0.37
CA GLU A 121 3.08 -17.16 -1.32
C GLU A 121 1.64 -16.90 -1.75
N ALA A 122 0.75 -16.63 -0.79
CA ALA A 122 -0.65 -16.38 -1.10
C ALA A 122 -0.82 -15.10 -1.93
N LEU A 123 -0.07 -14.06 -1.57
CA LEU A 123 -0.15 -12.80 -2.31
C LEU A 123 0.37 -12.95 -3.73
N LEU A 124 1.45 -13.70 -3.92
CA LEU A 124 1.97 -13.94 -5.27
C LEU A 124 0.99 -14.75 -6.10
N ALA A 125 0.36 -15.75 -5.50
CA ALA A 125 -0.63 -16.55 -6.22
C ALA A 125 -1.82 -15.70 -6.66
N LEU A 126 -2.28 -14.83 -5.78
CA LEU A 126 -3.37 -13.93 -6.12
C LEU A 126 -2.99 -12.96 -7.23
N TRP A 127 -1.80 -12.38 -7.11
CA TRP A 127 -1.30 -11.46 -8.12
C TRP A 127 -1.20 -12.14 -9.49
N GLU A 128 -0.72 -13.39 -9.53
CA GLU A 128 -0.65 -14.13 -10.78
C GLU A 128 -2.02 -14.30 -11.42
N GLN A 129 -3.04 -14.54 -10.61
CA GLN A 129 -4.39 -14.66 -11.12
C GLN A 129 -4.91 -13.35 -11.70
N ARG A 130 -4.60 -12.26 -11.01
CA ARG A 130 -5.16 -10.95 -11.38
C ARG A 130 -4.49 -10.35 -12.60
N ARG A 131 -3.23 -10.66 -12.83
CA ARG A 131 -2.49 -10.03 -13.92
C ARG A 131 -2.67 -10.72 -15.26
N SER A 132 -3.25 -11.90 -15.27
CA SER A 132 -3.40 -12.65 -16.53
C SER A 132 -4.67 -12.29 -17.27
#